data_f4a7936c04c23b3f3d71083500f163d2
#
_entry.id   f4a7936c04c23b3f3d71083500f163d2
#
_cell.length_a   1.000
_cell.length_b   1.000
_cell.length_c   1.000
_cell.angle_alpha   90.00
_cell.angle_beta   90.00
_cell.angle_gamma   90.00
#
_symmetry.space_group_name_H-M   'P 1'
#
loop_
_entity.id
_entity.type
_entity.pdbx_description
1 polymer ?
#
loop_
_entity_poly.entity_id
_entity_poly.type
_entity_poly.pdbx_seq_one_letter_code
_entity_poly.pdbx_strand_id
1 'polypeptide(L)'
;MDFSFSGILFYGGGVVLEQKTMEEEIVLRCVLSREFLYRPHMINALMEEHGSARGIYESNVCEDTFTPDSIKWATHEVEWCAAKGVKLIFKGEKGYPALLGEVPDAPFMLYYKGDADLNNSRSISMVGTRLASVYGKEACNMVVEHLAEYLPLVVSGLAYGIDIASHKAALENGLPTVAVLPNGLDMVYPARHRDVAVQMVRGGGGLLTEFPRGTAPQKMNFVKRNRIIAAISQALVVVESRVKGGSMITAEYASTYGRDIFAVPGRISDPNSFGCNYLISKNVAAIYSSALTIPTALGWSGNLGLEPGLQPELFSYDVENKEKILLTLKFDTTTDVEKICALTGLDWGAVSSLLLELELEGKVVSKGGSEYYLKR
;
A
#
# COMPACT_ATOMS: atom_id res chain seq x y z
N MET A 1 -10.47 0.80 46.72
CA MET A 1 -9.72 -0.44 46.94
C MET A 1 -8.38 -0.31 46.22
N ASP A 2 -7.31 -0.10 47.03
CA ASP A 2 -5.96 0.01 46.48
C ASP A 2 -5.47 -1.35 45.95
N PHE A 3 -5.35 -1.47 44.64
CA PHE A 3 -4.68 -2.60 44.04
C PHE A 3 -3.18 -2.33 43.98
N SER A 4 -2.41 -2.87 44.94
CA SER A 4 -0.97 -2.84 44.92
C SER A 4 -0.42 -3.87 43.91
N PHE A 5 0.21 -3.36 42.85
CA PHE A 5 1.07 -4.16 41.95
C PHE A 5 2.35 -4.52 42.72
N SER A 6 2.39 -5.71 43.34
CA SER A 6 3.57 -6.21 44.03
C SER A 6 4.29 -7.24 43.14
N GLY A 7 5.45 -6.89 42.65
CA GLY A 7 6.40 -7.85 42.14
C GLY A 7 7.31 -7.39 41.03
N ILE A 8 8.18 -6.39 41.27
CA ILE A 8 9.56 -6.28 40.75
C ILE A 8 10.21 -5.11 41.50
N LEU A 9 11.22 -5.43 42.29
CA LEU A 9 12.05 -4.46 43.00
C LEU A 9 13.11 -3.90 42.05
N PHE A 10 13.09 -2.59 41.77
CA PHE A 10 14.22 -1.85 41.23
C PHE A 10 14.48 -0.56 42.05
N TYR A 11 15.75 -0.30 42.36
CA TYR A 11 16.22 0.85 43.10
C TYR A 11 16.39 2.07 42.18
N GLY A 12 15.74 3.21 42.54
CA GLY A 12 15.89 4.49 41.82
C GLY A 12 14.58 5.27 41.75
N GLY A 13 14.26 6.06 42.78
CA GLY A 13 12.86 6.53 43.06
C GLY A 13 12.16 7.39 42.00
N GLY A 14 12.83 8.05 41.06
CA GLY A 14 12.20 8.89 40.02
C GLY A 14 11.90 8.11 38.72
N VAL A 15 12.87 7.37 38.24
CA VAL A 15 12.76 6.56 36.99
C VAL A 15 11.76 5.41 37.15
N VAL A 16 11.62 4.87 38.36
CA VAL A 16 10.69 3.76 38.67
C VAL A 16 9.23 4.21 38.68
N LEU A 17 8.96 5.43 39.10
CA LEU A 17 7.59 5.99 39.08
C LEU A 17 7.11 6.27 37.64
N GLU A 18 7.97 6.80 36.77
CA GLU A 18 7.64 7.04 35.37
C GLU A 18 7.46 5.74 34.59
N GLN A 19 8.31 4.73 34.82
CA GLN A 19 8.15 3.40 34.21
C GLN A 19 6.85 2.71 34.65
N LYS A 20 6.52 2.74 35.93
CA LYS A 20 5.28 2.14 36.46
C LYS A 20 4.04 2.81 35.88
N THR A 21 4.06 4.14 35.73
CA THR A 21 2.97 4.92 35.13
C THR A 21 2.81 4.59 33.64
N MET A 22 3.90 4.37 32.91
CA MET A 22 3.89 4.02 31.50
C MET A 22 3.40 2.58 31.27
N GLU A 23 3.77 1.63 32.12
CA GLU A 23 3.28 0.24 32.06
C GLU A 23 1.77 0.17 32.34
N GLU A 24 1.27 0.93 33.31
CA GLU A 24 -0.17 1.06 33.59
C GLU A 24 -0.93 1.61 32.38
N GLU A 25 -0.44 2.68 31.75
CA GLU A 25 -1.06 3.29 30.58
C GLU A 25 -1.18 2.26 29.43
N ILE A 26 -0.14 1.45 29.17
CA ILE A 26 -0.15 0.40 28.15
C ILE A 26 -1.22 -0.66 28.46
N VAL A 27 -1.34 -1.09 29.71
CA VAL A 27 -2.35 -2.06 30.13
C VAL A 27 -3.76 -1.51 29.89
N LEU A 28 -4.03 -0.27 30.31
CA LEU A 28 -5.33 0.37 30.11
C LEU A 28 -5.67 0.56 28.64
N ARG A 29 -4.70 0.92 27.81
CA ARG A 29 -4.86 0.99 26.33
C ARG A 29 -5.17 -0.38 25.73
N CYS A 30 -4.58 -1.45 26.24
CA CYS A 30 -4.90 -2.82 25.80
C CYS A 30 -6.35 -3.18 26.15
N VAL A 31 -6.84 -2.79 27.34
CA VAL A 31 -8.25 -2.99 27.70
C VAL A 31 -9.16 -2.28 26.71
N LEU A 32 -8.94 -0.99 26.47
CA LEU A 32 -9.73 -0.20 25.51
C LEU A 32 -9.69 -0.80 24.12
N SER A 33 -8.50 -1.18 23.64
CA SER A 33 -8.34 -1.78 22.30
C SER A 33 -9.15 -3.06 22.13
N ARG A 34 -9.25 -3.91 23.15
CA ARG A 34 -10.05 -5.12 23.13
C ARG A 34 -11.55 -4.82 23.14
N GLU A 35 -12.01 -3.99 24.06
CA GLU A 35 -13.43 -3.70 24.24
C GLU A 35 -14.03 -2.94 23.04
N PHE A 36 -13.27 -2.03 22.46
CA PHE A 36 -13.69 -1.23 21.32
C PHE A 36 -13.10 -1.72 19.98
N LEU A 37 -12.64 -2.97 19.90
CA LEU A 37 -11.98 -3.54 18.71
C LEU A 37 -12.76 -3.32 17.41
N TYR A 38 -14.10 -3.34 17.46
CA TYR A 38 -14.98 -3.12 16.31
C TYR A 38 -15.53 -1.69 16.22
N ARG A 39 -15.10 -0.79 17.10
CA ARG A 39 -15.57 0.60 17.20
C ARG A 39 -14.39 1.57 17.48
N PRO A 40 -13.34 1.59 16.62
CA PRO A 40 -12.13 2.38 16.90
C PRO A 40 -12.39 3.89 17.01
N HIS A 41 -13.43 4.42 16.36
CA HIS A 41 -13.82 5.81 16.47
C HIS A 41 -14.21 6.20 17.91
N MET A 42 -14.76 5.28 18.69
CA MET A 42 -15.12 5.56 20.09
C MET A 42 -13.87 5.76 20.96
N ILE A 43 -12.82 4.96 20.75
CA ILE A 43 -11.56 5.14 21.47
C ILE A 43 -10.94 6.49 21.14
N ASN A 44 -10.94 6.87 19.86
CA ASN A 44 -10.38 8.16 19.44
C ASN A 44 -11.08 9.32 20.13
N ALA A 45 -12.42 9.31 20.17
CA ALA A 45 -13.20 10.35 20.86
C ALA A 45 -12.90 10.40 22.38
N LEU A 46 -12.84 9.24 23.04
CA LEU A 46 -12.50 9.16 24.47
C LEU A 46 -11.07 9.63 24.74
N MET A 47 -10.11 9.30 23.89
CA MET A 47 -8.71 9.76 24.02
C MET A 47 -8.57 11.26 23.80
N GLU A 48 -9.34 11.85 22.88
CA GLU A 48 -9.38 13.30 22.66
C GLU A 48 -9.98 14.04 23.87
N GLU A 49 -11.04 13.49 24.47
CA GLU A 49 -11.73 14.11 25.61
C GLU A 49 -10.92 14.01 26.91
N HIS A 50 -10.31 12.85 27.17
CA HIS A 50 -9.65 12.56 28.46
C HIS A 50 -8.11 12.57 28.40
N GLY A 51 -7.52 12.76 27.23
CA GLY A 51 -6.08 12.89 27.00
C GLY A 51 -5.26 11.59 27.10
N SER A 52 -5.72 10.58 27.87
CA SER A 52 -5.01 9.30 28.06
C SER A 52 -5.97 8.19 28.47
N ALA A 53 -5.54 6.93 28.35
CA ALA A 53 -6.32 5.78 28.82
C ALA A 53 -6.50 5.82 30.36
N ARG A 54 -5.51 6.35 31.07
CA ARG A 54 -5.61 6.61 32.51
C ARG A 54 -6.67 7.67 32.83
N GLY A 55 -6.73 8.77 32.06
CA GLY A 55 -7.77 9.78 32.20
C GLY A 55 -9.17 9.22 32.00
N ILE A 56 -9.34 8.34 31.01
CA ILE A 56 -10.61 7.61 30.76
C ILE A 56 -10.96 6.72 31.97
N TYR A 57 -9.98 5.98 32.49
CA TYR A 57 -10.17 5.13 33.67
C TYR A 57 -10.58 5.92 34.92
N GLU A 58 -9.87 7.01 35.22
CA GLU A 58 -10.12 7.88 36.39
C GLU A 58 -11.44 8.65 36.28
N SER A 59 -11.93 8.92 35.07
CA SER A 59 -13.22 9.60 34.83
C SER A 59 -14.45 8.72 35.08
N ASN A 60 -14.26 7.41 35.19
CA ASN A 60 -15.34 6.39 35.34
C ASN A 60 -16.36 6.39 34.15
N VAL A 61 -16.06 7.05 33.04
CA VAL A 61 -16.98 7.14 31.88
C VAL A 61 -17.23 5.77 31.22
N CYS A 62 -16.29 4.83 31.42
CA CYS A 62 -16.34 3.46 30.91
C CYS A 62 -16.10 2.45 32.04
N GLU A 63 -16.78 2.58 33.19
CA GLU A 63 -16.55 1.75 34.36
C GLU A 63 -16.66 0.24 34.06
N ASP A 64 -17.66 -0.17 33.27
CA ASP A 64 -17.86 -1.57 32.87
C ASP A 64 -16.73 -2.12 31.99
N THR A 65 -15.90 -1.28 31.41
CA THR A 65 -14.77 -1.68 30.55
C THR A 65 -13.55 -2.08 31.38
N PHE A 66 -13.28 -1.36 32.48
CA PHE A 66 -12.08 -1.53 33.30
C PHE A 66 -12.33 -2.45 34.52
N THR A 67 -12.89 -3.61 34.28
CA THR A 67 -13.09 -4.60 35.33
C THR A 67 -11.77 -5.24 35.77
N PRO A 68 -11.69 -5.82 37.00
CA PRO A 68 -10.51 -6.55 37.44
C PRO A 68 -10.07 -7.65 36.46
N ASP A 69 -11.04 -8.34 35.82
CA ASP A 69 -10.76 -9.38 34.85
C ASP A 69 -10.20 -8.82 33.53
N SER A 70 -10.69 -7.67 33.06
CA SER A 70 -10.18 -7.01 31.85
C SER A 70 -8.76 -6.49 32.06
N ILE A 71 -8.47 -5.90 33.21
CA ILE A 71 -7.13 -5.43 33.58
C ILE A 71 -6.16 -6.61 33.70
N LYS A 72 -6.56 -7.68 34.41
CA LYS A 72 -5.75 -8.91 34.52
C LYS A 72 -5.46 -9.53 33.17
N TRP A 73 -6.46 -9.61 32.30
CA TRP A 73 -6.27 -10.08 30.93
C TRP A 73 -5.26 -9.22 30.18
N ALA A 74 -5.39 -7.89 30.22
CA ALA A 74 -4.49 -6.97 29.52
C ALA A 74 -3.04 -7.06 30.05
N THR A 75 -2.86 -7.19 31.36
CA THR A 75 -1.54 -7.43 31.98
C THR A 75 -0.88 -8.68 31.40
N HIS A 76 -1.59 -9.82 31.38
CA HIS A 76 -1.07 -11.05 30.80
C HIS A 76 -0.81 -10.94 29.28
N GLU A 77 -1.59 -10.12 28.57
CA GLU A 77 -1.38 -9.86 27.14
C GLU A 77 -0.10 -9.07 26.88
N VAL A 78 0.15 -8.00 27.68
CA VAL A 78 1.38 -7.19 27.60
C VAL A 78 2.61 -8.05 27.93
N GLU A 79 2.54 -8.84 29.01
CA GLU A 79 3.62 -9.76 29.41
C GLU A 79 3.91 -10.78 28.32
N TRP A 80 2.89 -11.36 27.70
CA TRP A 80 3.04 -12.32 26.61
C TRP A 80 3.68 -11.64 25.38
N CYS A 81 3.25 -10.43 25.02
CA CYS A 81 3.84 -9.68 23.92
C CYS A 81 5.33 -9.45 24.15
N ALA A 82 5.71 -8.99 25.32
CA ALA A 82 7.10 -8.76 25.69
C ALA A 82 7.91 -10.07 25.61
N ALA A 83 7.42 -11.16 26.19
CA ALA A 83 8.09 -12.48 26.17
C ALA A 83 8.23 -13.08 24.76
N LYS A 84 7.36 -12.71 23.81
CA LYS A 84 7.38 -13.21 22.42
C LYS A 84 8.01 -12.22 21.43
N GLY A 85 8.50 -11.08 21.87
CA GLY A 85 9.04 -10.02 21.01
C GLY A 85 7.99 -9.43 20.07
N VAL A 86 6.74 -9.32 20.54
CA VAL A 86 5.65 -8.65 19.86
C VAL A 86 5.60 -7.21 20.34
N LYS A 87 5.71 -6.27 19.42
CA LYS A 87 5.60 -4.83 19.70
C LYS A 87 4.11 -4.44 19.72
N LEU A 88 3.69 -3.68 20.71
CA LEU A 88 2.40 -3.00 20.74
C LEU A 88 2.60 -1.59 20.19
N ILE A 89 1.87 -1.24 19.14
CA ILE A 89 2.00 0.04 18.44
C ILE A 89 0.65 0.75 18.49
N PHE A 90 0.61 1.92 19.11
CA PHE A 90 -0.63 2.69 19.29
C PHE A 90 -0.74 3.80 18.26
N LYS A 91 -1.98 4.10 17.85
CA LYS A 91 -2.27 5.20 16.91
C LYS A 91 -1.75 6.53 17.49
N GLY A 92 -1.07 7.31 16.65
CA GLY A 92 -0.46 8.59 17.05
C GLY A 92 0.95 8.46 17.61
N GLU A 93 1.48 7.24 17.84
CA GLU A 93 2.84 7.04 18.32
C GLU A 93 3.84 6.76 17.19
N LYS A 94 5.13 7.01 17.49
CA LYS A 94 6.22 6.67 16.56
C LYS A 94 6.21 5.17 16.25
N GLY A 95 6.22 4.84 14.95
CA GLY A 95 6.18 3.46 14.46
C GLY A 95 4.79 2.99 14.05
N TYR A 96 3.72 3.72 14.40
CA TYR A 96 2.41 3.45 13.81
C TYR A 96 2.43 3.84 12.32
N PRO A 97 1.89 3.01 11.41
CA PRO A 97 1.89 3.33 9.98
C PRO A 97 1.12 4.64 9.72
N ALA A 98 1.82 5.67 9.25
CA ALA A 98 1.25 7.00 9.07
C ALA A 98 0.03 6.97 8.12
N LEU A 99 0.19 6.31 6.96
CA LEU A 99 -0.90 6.15 6.00
C LEU A 99 -2.13 5.46 6.60
N LEU A 100 -1.94 4.42 7.43
CA LEU A 100 -3.04 3.77 8.14
C LEU A 100 -3.67 4.68 9.19
N GLY A 101 -2.88 5.56 9.81
CA GLY A 101 -3.36 6.51 10.82
C GLY A 101 -4.33 7.57 10.27
N GLU A 102 -4.25 7.88 8.98
CA GLU A 102 -5.09 8.88 8.29
C GLU A 102 -6.52 8.41 8.04
N VAL A 103 -6.78 7.10 8.01
CA VAL A 103 -8.11 6.59 7.69
C VAL A 103 -9.03 6.61 8.91
N PRO A 104 -10.35 6.87 8.72
CA PRO A 104 -11.28 7.08 9.84
C PRO A 104 -11.49 5.85 10.73
N ASP A 105 -11.32 4.66 10.17
CA ASP A 105 -11.48 3.38 10.85
C ASP A 105 -10.13 2.70 11.18
N ALA A 106 -9.05 3.49 11.25
CA ALA A 106 -7.73 3.02 11.68
C ALA A 106 -7.79 2.29 13.04
N PRO A 107 -7.14 1.13 13.19
CA PRO A 107 -7.07 0.43 14.47
C PRO A 107 -6.38 1.32 15.52
N PHE A 108 -6.91 1.35 16.74
CA PHE A 108 -6.28 2.08 17.85
C PHE A 108 -4.93 1.47 18.24
N MET A 109 -4.80 0.15 18.14
CA MET A 109 -3.59 -0.60 18.49
C MET A 109 -3.31 -1.68 17.45
N LEU A 110 -2.02 -1.92 17.20
CA LEU A 110 -1.50 -2.99 16.37
C LEU A 110 -0.53 -3.85 17.16
N TYR A 111 -0.60 -5.16 16.95
CA TYR A 111 0.39 -6.14 17.36
C TYR A 111 1.34 -6.36 16.20
N TYR A 112 2.62 -6.14 16.40
CA TYR A 112 3.63 -6.28 15.34
C TYR A 112 4.79 -7.17 15.78
N LYS A 113 5.14 -8.15 14.96
CA LYS A 113 6.31 -9.00 15.14
C LYS A 113 7.17 -8.95 13.90
N GLY A 114 8.29 -8.26 13.98
CA GLY A 114 9.24 -8.07 12.87
C GLY A 114 10.02 -6.78 13.02
N ASP A 115 10.80 -6.47 11.97
CA ASP A 115 11.72 -5.34 11.95
C ASP A 115 11.58 -4.45 10.71
N ALA A 116 10.63 -4.73 9.80
CA ALA A 116 10.34 -3.83 8.70
C ALA A 116 9.89 -2.47 9.21
N ASP A 117 10.36 -1.42 8.54
CA ASP A 117 9.82 -0.07 8.73
C ASP A 117 8.43 0.02 8.10
N LEU A 118 7.39 0.10 8.93
CA LEU A 118 5.99 0.22 8.49
C LEU A 118 5.68 1.60 7.87
N ASN A 119 6.61 2.55 8.00
CA ASN A 119 6.57 3.89 7.40
C ASN A 119 7.53 4.04 6.21
N ASN A 120 7.97 2.92 5.61
CA ASN A 120 8.77 2.97 4.40
C ASN A 120 8.07 3.85 3.36
N SER A 121 8.79 4.88 2.86
CA SER A 121 8.28 5.83 1.88
C SER A 121 7.91 5.20 0.54
N ARG A 122 8.28 3.95 0.32
CA ARG A 122 7.90 3.15 -0.85
C ARG A 122 7.24 1.87 -0.37
N SER A 123 5.93 1.79 -0.51
CA SER A 123 5.15 0.65 -0.04
C SER A 123 4.02 0.31 -0.99
N ILE A 124 3.83 -0.99 -1.23
CA ILE A 124 2.71 -1.51 -2.03
C ILE A 124 1.99 -2.63 -1.29
N SER A 125 0.69 -2.66 -1.41
CA SER A 125 -0.13 -3.79 -1.02
C SER A 125 -0.49 -4.63 -2.25
N MET A 126 -0.37 -5.94 -2.16
CA MET A 126 -0.71 -6.86 -3.25
C MET A 126 -1.82 -7.80 -2.81
N VAL A 127 -2.86 -7.91 -3.64
CA VAL A 127 -4.03 -8.76 -3.34
C VAL A 127 -4.53 -9.48 -4.57
N GLY A 128 -5.28 -10.57 -4.34
CA GLY A 128 -5.91 -11.28 -5.44
C GLY A 128 -6.70 -12.50 -4.99
N THR A 129 -7.01 -13.35 -5.96
CA THR A 129 -7.74 -14.59 -5.74
C THR A 129 -6.94 -15.59 -4.90
N ARG A 130 -7.65 -16.37 -4.07
CA ARG A 130 -7.06 -17.51 -3.34
C ARG A 130 -6.73 -18.70 -4.24
N LEU A 131 -7.33 -18.75 -5.44
CA LEU A 131 -7.13 -19.77 -6.45
C LEU A 131 -6.35 -19.16 -7.64
N ALA A 132 -5.13 -18.66 -7.35
CA ALA A 132 -4.28 -18.05 -8.36
C ALA A 132 -3.93 -19.04 -9.47
N SER A 133 -4.08 -18.58 -10.72
CA SER A 133 -3.63 -19.31 -11.91
C SER A 133 -2.09 -19.28 -12.02
N VAL A 134 -1.55 -20.00 -13.00
CA VAL A 134 -0.12 -19.88 -13.34
C VAL A 134 0.22 -18.45 -13.74
N TYR A 135 -0.60 -17.86 -14.62
CA TYR A 135 -0.47 -16.46 -15.03
C TYR A 135 -0.48 -15.49 -13.84
N GLY A 136 -1.43 -15.64 -12.90
CA GLY A 136 -1.50 -14.76 -11.72
C GLY A 136 -0.26 -14.84 -10.84
N LYS A 137 0.36 -16.01 -10.70
CA LYS A 137 1.61 -16.18 -9.94
C LYS A 137 2.81 -15.56 -10.68
N GLU A 138 2.91 -15.79 -11.99
CA GLU A 138 3.94 -15.20 -12.84
C GLU A 138 3.84 -13.67 -12.86
N ALA A 139 2.62 -13.14 -13.01
CA ALA A 139 2.37 -11.70 -12.93
C ALA A 139 2.74 -11.11 -11.55
N CYS A 140 2.47 -11.87 -10.48
CA CYS A 140 2.86 -11.46 -9.12
C CYS A 140 4.37 -11.35 -8.98
N ASN A 141 5.11 -12.36 -9.46
CA ASN A 141 6.59 -12.35 -9.45
C ASN A 141 7.12 -11.20 -10.31
N MET A 142 6.59 -11.02 -11.52
CA MET A 142 6.99 -9.95 -12.43
C MET A 142 6.80 -8.56 -11.81
N VAL A 143 5.65 -8.30 -11.16
CA VAL A 143 5.39 -7.02 -10.49
C VAL A 143 6.43 -6.76 -9.40
N VAL A 144 6.71 -7.75 -8.55
CA VAL A 144 7.68 -7.60 -7.45
C VAL A 144 9.10 -7.43 -7.99
N GLU A 145 9.50 -8.22 -8.99
CA GLU A 145 10.81 -8.12 -9.65
C GLU A 145 11.03 -6.73 -10.27
N HIS A 146 10.04 -6.21 -10.99
CA HIS A 146 10.09 -4.86 -11.56
C HIS A 146 10.24 -3.75 -10.52
N LEU A 147 9.77 -3.97 -9.30
CA LEU A 147 9.84 -2.99 -8.22
C LEU A 147 11.06 -3.19 -7.30
N ALA A 148 11.83 -4.26 -7.48
CA ALA A 148 12.92 -4.62 -6.56
C ALA A 148 14.00 -3.53 -6.44
N GLU A 149 14.32 -2.83 -7.51
CA GLU A 149 15.29 -1.74 -7.50
C GLU A 149 14.89 -0.55 -6.61
N TYR A 150 13.59 -0.38 -6.37
CA TYR A 150 13.03 0.69 -5.53
C TYR A 150 12.97 0.30 -4.06
N LEU A 151 13.27 -0.95 -3.71
CA LEU A 151 13.27 -1.50 -2.34
C LEU A 151 11.98 -1.23 -1.57
N PRO A 152 10.78 -1.49 -2.13
CA PRO A 152 9.52 -1.21 -1.45
C PRO A 152 9.24 -2.21 -0.33
N LEU A 153 8.45 -1.76 0.65
CA LEU A 153 7.76 -2.66 1.55
C LEU A 153 6.58 -3.32 0.82
N VAL A 154 6.58 -4.64 0.74
CA VAL A 154 5.48 -5.41 0.14
C VAL A 154 4.54 -5.89 1.24
N VAL A 155 3.26 -5.50 1.17
CA VAL A 155 2.24 -5.87 2.15
C VAL A 155 1.19 -6.79 1.51
N SER A 156 0.78 -7.82 2.23
CA SER A 156 -0.32 -8.69 1.81
C SER A 156 -0.96 -9.40 3.00
N GLY A 157 -1.83 -10.39 2.76
CA GLY A 157 -2.62 -11.01 3.81
C GLY A 157 -2.26 -12.45 4.16
N LEU A 158 -1.19 -12.99 3.64
CA LEU A 158 -0.74 -14.37 3.87
C LEU A 158 -1.78 -15.46 3.50
N ALA A 159 -2.85 -15.11 2.77
CA ALA A 159 -3.84 -16.07 2.30
C ALA A 159 -3.28 -16.95 1.18
N TYR A 160 -4.04 -17.99 0.79
CA TYR A 160 -3.71 -18.77 -0.41
C TYR A 160 -3.72 -17.90 -1.66
N GLY A 161 -3.07 -18.36 -2.73
CA GLY A 161 -3.08 -17.71 -4.05
C GLY A 161 -2.14 -16.52 -4.14
N ILE A 162 -2.66 -15.36 -4.50
CA ILE A 162 -1.84 -14.15 -4.76
C ILE A 162 -1.11 -13.66 -3.52
N ASP A 163 -1.74 -13.65 -2.34
CA ASP A 163 -1.11 -13.15 -1.11
C ASP A 163 0.21 -13.90 -0.82
N ILE A 164 0.16 -15.23 -0.80
CA ILE A 164 1.37 -16.04 -0.54
C ILE A 164 2.38 -15.95 -1.69
N ALA A 165 1.93 -15.78 -2.95
CA ALA A 165 2.82 -15.57 -4.07
C ALA A 165 3.57 -14.24 -3.94
N SER A 166 2.89 -13.17 -3.54
CA SER A 166 3.51 -11.85 -3.30
C SER A 166 4.59 -11.90 -2.21
N HIS A 167 4.31 -12.56 -1.09
CA HIS A 167 5.31 -12.71 -0.02
C HIS A 167 6.53 -13.51 -0.46
N LYS A 168 6.33 -14.60 -1.22
CA LYS A 168 7.43 -15.40 -1.76
C LYS A 168 8.27 -14.60 -2.75
N ALA A 169 7.63 -13.93 -3.70
CA ALA A 169 8.31 -13.06 -4.65
C ALA A 169 9.13 -11.96 -3.95
N ALA A 170 8.58 -11.34 -2.90
CA ALA A 170 9.32 -10.36 -2.12
C ALA A 170 10.56 -10.95 -1.45
N LEU A 171 10.43 -12.13 -0.81
CA LEU A 171 11.56 -12.83 -0.19
C LEU A 171 12.63 -13.26 -1.21
N GLU A 172 12.23 -13.75 -2.37
CA GLU A 172 13.14 -14.14 -3.47
C GLU A 172 13.93 -12.95 -4.02
N ASN A 173 13.33 -11.75 -3.99
CA ASN A 173 13.98 -10.50 -4.41
C ASN A 173 14.64 -9.72 -3.24
N GLY A 174 14.74 -10.31 -2.05
CA GLY A 174 15.37 -9.66 -0.88
C GLY A 174 14.62 -8.46 -0.33
N LEU A 175 13.33 -8.33 -0.64
CA LEU A 175 12.50 -7.21 -0.19
C LEU A 175 11.84 -7.50 1.15
N PRO A 176 11.72 -6.49 2.05
CA PRO A 176 10.93 -6.62 3.25
C PRO A 176 9.46 -6.84 2.92
N THR A 177 8.83 -7.81 3.62
CA THR A 177 7.40 -8.07 3.40
C THR A 177 6.66 -8.29 4.69
N VAL A 178 5.47 -7.69 4.81
CA VAL A 178 4.63 -7.72 6.01
C VAL A 178 3.29 -8.37 5.71
N ALA A 179 2.96 -9.39 6.50
CA ALA A 179 1.63 -10.01 6.45
C ALA A 179 0.71 -9.40 7.50
N VAL A 180 -0.43 -8.89 7.06
CA VAL A 180 -1.53 -8.52 7.95
C VAL A 180 -2.39 -9.75 8.19
N LEU A 181 -2.65 -10.13 9.45
CA LEU A 181 -3.33 -11.36 9.81
C LEU A 181 -4.76 -11.12 10.32
N PRO A 182 -5.71 -12.05 10.09
CA PRO A 182 -7.09 -11.98 10.57
C PRO A 182 -7.28 -12.63 11.97
N ASN A 183 -6.19 -12.88 12.68
CA ASN A 183 -6.12 -13.61 13.95
C ASN A 183 -4.97 -13.08 14.81
N GLY A 184 -4.90 -13.52 16.07
CA GLY A 184 -3.80 -13.16 16.98
C GLY A 184 -2.45 -13.75 16.53
N LEU A 185 -1.33 -13.09 16.93
CA LEU A 185 0.04 -13.52 16.56
C LEU A 185 0.53 -14.78 17.27
N ASP A 186 -0.28 -15.41 18.12
CA ASP A 186 -0.03 -16.70 18.73
C ASP A 186 -0.18 -17.86 17.74
N MET A 187 -0.80 -17.64 16.58
CA MET A 187 -0.94 -18.60 15.50
C MET A 187 -0.71 -17.99 14.12
N VAL A 188 -0.27 -18.81 13.17
CA VAL A 188 -0.19 -18.45 11.74
C VAL A 188 -1.32 -19.14 11.00
N TYR A 189 -2.14 -18.36 10.29
CA TYR A 189 -3.18 -18.91 9.43
C TYR A 189 -3.01 -18.43 7.97
N PRO A 190 -3.06 -19.34 6.99
CA PRO A 190 -3.15 -20.81 7.12
C PRO A 190 -1.87 -21.42 7.72
N ALA A 191 -2.00 -22.50 8.48
CA ALA A 191 -0.84 -23.16 9.12
C ALA A 191 0.23 -23.63 8.10
N ARG A 192 -0.17 -23.94 6.86
CA ARG A 192 0.72 -24.31 5.75
C ARG A 192 1.70 -23.17 5.37
N HIS A 193 1.40 -21.92 5.67
CA HIS A 193 2.25 -20.76 5.37
C HIS A 193 3.19 -20.37 6.51
N ARG A 194 3.28 -21.21 7.57
CA ARG A 194 4.09 -20.94 8.76
C ARG A 194 5.56 -20.72 8.42
N ASP A 195 6.12 -21.56 7.54
CA ASP A 195 7.54 -21.47 7.19
C ASP A 195 7.85 -20.17 6.45
N VAL A 196 6.94 -19.73 5.56
CA VAL A 196 7.06 -18.43 4.88
C VAL A 196 6.97 -17.29 5.89
N ALA A 197 6.02 -17.34 6.83
CA ALA A 197 5.89 -16.33 7.89
C ALA A 197 7.17 -16.22 8.75
N VAL A 198 7.82 -17.34 9.05
CA VAL A 198 9.11 -17.36 9.77
C VAL A 198 10.22 -16.72 8.91
N GLN A 199 10.28 -17.05 7.61
CA GLN A 199 11.24 -16.44 6.69
C GLN A 199 11.03 -14.93 6.58
N MET A 200 9.79 -14.45 6.50
CA MET A 200 9.46 -13.02 6.46
C MET A 200 10.02 -12.29 7.68
N VAL A 201 9.76 -12.80 8.89
CA VAL A 201 10.28 -12.18 10.12
C VAL A 201 11.82 -12.18 10.18
N ARG A 202 12.45 -13.26 9.72
CA ARG A 202 13.94 -13.36 9.70
C ARG A 202 14.57 -12.51 8.60
N GLY A 203 13.85 -12.30 7.50
CA GLY A 203 14.30 -11.50 6.34
C GLY A 203 14.02 -10.01 6.47
N GLY A 204 13.81 -9.47 7.68
CA GLY A 204 13.58 -8.05 7.90
C GLY A 204 12.15 -7.59 7.58
N GLY A 205 11.21 -8.52 7.37
CA GLY A 205 9.78 -8.28 7.24
C GLY A 205 9.04 -8.38 8.57
N GLY A 206 7.78 -8.84 8.55
CA GLY A 206 7.02 -9.02 9.77
C GLY A 206 5.60 -9.52 9.63
N LEU A 207 4.95 -9.71 10.79
CA LEU A 207 3.55 -10.08 10.93
C LEU A 207 2.83 -8.99 11.72
N LEU A 208 1.69 -8.55 11.23
CA LEU A 208 0.90 -7.46 11.78
C LEU A 208 -0.54 -7.91 11.99
N THR A 209 -1.17 -7.50 13.10
CA THR A 209 -2.60 -7.71 13.31
C THR A 209 -3.18 -6.67 14.28
N GLU A 210 -4.48 -6.43 14.19
CA GLU A 210 -5.24 -5.67 15.21
C GLU A 210 -5.87 -6.59 16.27
N PHE A 211 -5.79 -7.91 16.10
CA PHE A 211 -6.48 -8.89 16.94
C PHE A 211 -5.58 -9.38 18.08
N PRO A 212 -6.09 -9.43 19.33
CA PRO A 212 -5.36 -9.96 20.46
C PRO A 212 -5.12 -11.47 20.33
N ARG A 213 -4.19 -11.98 21.15
CA ARG A 213 -3.90 -13.40 21.32
C ARG A 213 -5.17 -14.21 21.58
N GLY A 214 -5.23 -15.41 21.00
CA GLY A 214 -6.39 -16.32 21.13
C GLY A 214 -7.53 -16.01 20.16
N THR A 215 -7.43 -14.92 19.37
CA THR A 215 -8.44 -14.64 18.34
C THR A 215 -8.31 -15.62 17.17
N ALA A 216 -9.34 -16.43 16.95
CA ALA A 216 -9.39 -17.36 15.83
C ALA A 216 -9.68 -16.67 14.48
N PRO A 217 -9.21 -17.25 13.35
CA PRO A 217 -9.48 -16.71 12.02
C PRO A 217 -10.92 -16.94 11.60
N GLN A 218 -11.80 -15.98 11.86
CA GLN A 218 -13.22 -16.00 11.48
C GLN A 218 -13.46 -15.21 10.20
N LYS A 219 -14.51 -15.55 9.46
CA LYS A 219 -14.84 -14.91 8.16
C LYS A 219 -14.90 -13.38 8.26
N MET A 220 -15.49 -12.84 9.31
CA MET A 220 -15.61 -11.40 9.54
C MET A 220 -14.23 -10.74 9.71
N ASN A 221 -13.30 -11.40 10.39
CA ASN A 221 -11.95 -10.87 10.63
C ASN A 221 -11.14 -10.74 9.33
N PHE A 222 -11.36 -11.60 8.34
CA PHE A 222 -10.72 -11.44 7.02
C PHE A 222 -11.18 -10.16 6.32
N VAL A 223 -12.49 -9.87 6.36
CA VAL A 223 -13.03 -8.65 5.75
C VAL A 223 -12.50 -7.42 6.50
N LYS A 224 -12.55 -7.46 7.84
CA LYS A 224 -12.06 -6.37 8.67
C LYS A 224 -10.57 -6.11 8.47
N ARG A 225 -9.73 -7.15 8.41
CA ARG A 225 -8.30 -7.05 8.16
C ARG A 225 -7.97 -6.39 6.82
N ASN A 226 -8.79 -6.64 5.78
CA ASN A 226 -8.51 -6.14 4.43
C ASN A 226 -8.43 -4.61 4.36
N ARG A 227 -9.15 -3.88 5.23
CA ARG A 227 -9.03 -2.42 5.33
C ARG A 227 -7.62 -1.97 5.72
N ILE A 228 -6.94 -2.74 6.58
CA ILE A 228 -5.56 -2.45 6.98
C ILE A 228 -4.61 -2.66 5.80
N ILE A 229 -4.78 -3.75 5.02
CA ILE A 229 -3.99 -3.97 3.80
C ILE A 229 -4.19 -2.82 2.82
N ALA A 230 -5.43 -2.36 2.63
CA ALA A 230 -5.75 -1.27 1.72
C ALA A 230 -5.16 0.08 2.15
N ALA A 231 -5.07 0.33 3.47
CA ALA A 231 -4.69 1.64 4.00
C ALA A 231 -3.19 1.81 4.26
N ILE A 232 -2.46 0.72 4.54
CA ILE A 232 -1.09 0.78 5.08
C ILE A 232 -0.03 1.16 4.03
N SER A 233 -0.33 1.06 2.75
CA SER A 233 0.60 1.27 1.63
C SER A 233 0.17 2.42 0.74
N GLN A 234 1.10 2.99 -0.02
CA GLN A 234 0.82 4.04 -1.00
C GLN A 234 -0.13 3.56 -2.10
N ALA A 235 0.06 2.33 -2.55
CA ALA A 235 -0.76 1.77 -3.62
C ALA A 235 -1.19 0.33 -3.35
N LEU A 236 -2.30 -0.04 -3.97
CA LEU A 236 -2.81 -1.40 -4.02
C LEU A 236 -2.66 -1.98 -5.43
N VAL A 237 -2.08 -3.16 -5.54
CA VAL A 237 -1.99 -3.93 -6.80
C VAL A 237 -2.94 -5.12 -6.73
N VAL A 238 -3.94 -5.16 -7.61
CA VAL A 238 -4.85 -6.30 -7.79
C VAL A 238 -4.32 -7.16 -8.94
N VAL A 239 -3.75 -8.32 -8.61
CA VAL A 239 -3.06 -9.15 -9.60
C VAL A 239 -4.04 -10.04 -10.37
N GLU A 240 -4.94 -10.68 -9.68
CA GLU A 240 -5.94 -11.57 -10.27
C GLU A 240 -7.19 -11.63 -9.39
N SER A 241 -8.37 -11.36 -9.95
CA SER A 241 -9.62 -11.37 -9.19
C SER A 241 -10.84 -11.66 -10.05
N ARG A 242 -11.80 -12.39 -9.48
CA ARG A 242 -13.18 -12.44 -10.00
C ARG A 242 -13.93 -11.19 -9.55
N VAL A 243 -15.00 -10.81 -10.28
CA VAL A 243 -15.80 -9.62 -9.96
C VAL A 243 -16.37 -9.65 -8.52
N LYS A 244 -16.71 -10.81 -7.99
CA LYS A 244 -17.19 -10.99 -6.60
C LYS A 244 -16.09 -11.59 -5.70
N GLY A 245 -14.84 -11.25 -5.91
CA GLY A 245 -13.69 -11.70 -5.11
C GLY A 245 -13.49 -10.88 -3.83
N GLY A 246 -12.86 -11.47 -2.80
CA GLY A 246 -12.49 -10.75 -1.58
C GLY A 246 -11.50 -9.59 -1.82
N SER A 247 -10.64 -9.70 -2.84
CA SER A 247 -9.72 -8.64 -3.27
C SER A 247 -10.45 -7.40 -3.83
N MET A 248 -11.67 -7.56 -4.36
CA MET A 248 -12.49 -6.42 -4.78
C MET A 248 -12.94 -5.57 -3.60
N ILE A 249 -13.22 -6.19 -2.44
CA ILE A 249 -13.51 -5.46 -1.20
C ILE A 249 -12.29 -4.65 -0.75
N THR A 250 -11.09 -5.22 -0.89
CA THR A 250 -9.84 -4.50 -0.58
C THR A 250 -9.64 -3.31 -1.54
N ALA A 251 -9.95 -3.48 -2.82
CA ALA A 251 -9.89 -2.40 -3.81
C ALA A 251 -10.91 -1.28 -3.50
N GLU A 252 -12.09 -1.64 -3.04
CA GLU A 252 -13.11 -0.67 -2.59
C GLU A 252 -12.61 0.15 -1.38
N TYR A 253 -12.02 -0.50 -0.37
CA TYR A 253 -11.37 0.20 0.74
C TYR A 253 -10.25 1.12 0.26
N ALA A 254 -9.35 0.64 -0.61
CA ALA A 254 -8.24 1.45 -1.14
C ALA A 254 -8.75 2.70 -1.87
N SER A 255 -9.79 2.56 -2.70
CA SER A 255 -10.46 3.67 -3.37
C SER A 255 -11.06 4.67 -2.37
N THR A 256 -11.73 4.17 -1.32
CA THR A 256 -12.33 5.02 -0.28
C THR A 256 -11.26 5.80 0.51
N TYR A 257 -10.09 5.21 0.70
CA TYR A 257 -8.96 5.82 1.41
C TYR A 257 -8.06 6.68 0.51
N GLY A 258 -8.42 6.86 -0.76
CA GLY A 258 -7.65 7.66 -1.71
C GLY A 258 -6.27 7.07 -2.05
N ARG A 259 -6.13 5.74 -2.01
CA ARG A 259 -4.90 5.05 -2.41
C ARG A 259 -4.92 4.78 -3.91
N ASP A 260 -3.76 4.90 -4.55
CA ASP A 260 -3.61 4.51 -5.95
C ASP A 260 -3.87 3.01 -6.11
N ILE A 261 -4.61 2.64 -7.15
CA ILE A 261 -4.95 1.25 -7.43
C ILE A 261 -4.44 0.89 -8.82
N PHE A 262 -3.69 -0.21 -8.88
CA PHE A 262 -3.23 -0.80 -10.11
C PHE A 262 -3.85 -2.18 -10.28
N ALA A 263 -4.19 -2.56 -11.51
CA ALA A 263 -4.71 -3.88 -11.81
C ALA A 263 -3.95 -4.51 -12.97
N VAL A 264 -3.54 -5.77 -12.78
CA VAL A 264 -2.92 -6.54 -13.83
C VAL A 264 -4.02 -6.98 -14.80
N PRO A 265 -3.93 -6.61 -16.09
CA PRO A 265 -4.92 -6.99 -17.08
C PRO A 265 -4.83 -8.48 -17.40
N GLY A 266 -5.91 -9.07 -17.84
CA GLY A 266 -5.93 -10.45 -18.29
C GLY A 266 -6.92 -10.67 -19.41
N ARG A 267 -7.02 -11.92 -19.89
CA ARG A 267 -7.90 -12.24 -21.01
C ARG A 267 -9.37 -11.97 -20.68
N ILE A 268 -10.10 -11.42 -21.64
CA ILE A 268 -11.54 -11.15 -21.51
C ILE A 268 -12.42 -12.41 -21.36
N SER A 269 -11.87 -13.57 -21.66
CA SER A 269 -12.52 -14.88 -21.49
C SER A 269 -12.17 -15.58 -20.17
N ASP A 270 -11.23 -15.03 -19.39
CA ASP A 270 -10.79 -15.64 -18.13
C ASP A 270 -11.56 -15.07 -16.93
N PRO A 271 -12.37 -15.91 -16.25
CA PRO A 271 -13.15 -15.48 -15.09
C PRO A 271 -12.30 -14.89 -13.96
N ASN A 272 -11.05 -15.31 -13.81
CA ASN A 272 -10.15 -14.81 -12.78
C ASN A 272 -9.58 -13.41 -13.10
N SER A 273 -9.66 -12.98 -14.37
CA SER A 273 -9.25 -11.65 -14.81
C SER A 273 -10.40 -10.63 -14.83
N PHE A 274 -11.66 -11.09 -14.70
CA PHE A 274 -12.83 -10.21 -14.83
C PHE A 274 -12.84 -9.07 -13.80
N GLY A 275 -12.40 -9.31 -12.56
CA GLY A 275 -12.33 -8.27 -11.53
C GLY A 275 -11.32 -7.18 -11.85
N CYS A 276 -10.11 -7.57 -12.27
CA CYS A 276 -9.06 -6.62 -12.69
C CYS A 276 -9.52 -5.80 -13.90
N ASN A 277 -10.00 -6.46 -14.95
CA ASN A 277 -10.50 -5.80 -16.15
C ASN A 277 -11.70 -4.88 -15.84
N TYR A 278 -12.56 -5.25 -14.88
CA TYR A 278 -13.65 -4.40 -14.41
C TYR A 278 -13.14 -3.13 -13.73
N LEU A 279 -12.16 -3.24 -12.80
CA LEU A 279 -11.58 -2.07 -12.13
C LEU A 279 -10.95 -1.10 -13.15
N ILE A 280 -10.23 -1.63 -14.15
CA ILE A 280 -9.64 -0.84 -15.24
C ILE A 280 -10.74 -0.15 -16.07
N SER A 281 -11.76 -0.89 -16.50
CA SER A 281 -12.84 -0.36 -17.34
C SER A 281 -13.69 0.71 -16.66
N LYS A 282 -13.68 0.74 -15.32
CA LYS A 282 -14.38 1.75 -14.51
C LYS A 282 -13.50 2.90 -14.06
N ASN A 283 -12.25 2.95 -14.53
CA ASN A 283 -11.24 3.92 -14.10
C ASN A 283 -11.04 3.96 -12.57
N VAL A 284 -11.28 2.82 -11.89
CA VAL A 284 -10.99 2.65 -10.46
C VAL A 284 -9.54 2.26 -10.26
N ALA A 285 -8.97 1.52 -11.21
CA ALA A 285 -7.57 1.13 -11.19
C ALA A 285 -6.88 1.52 -12.51
N ALA A 286 -5.65 2.00 -12.40
CA ALA A 286 -4.75 2.12 -13.55
C ALA A 286 -4.32 0.72 -14.01
N ILE A 287 -4.14 0.54 -15.31
CA ILE A 287 -3.62 -0.70 -15.86
C ILE A 287 -2.14 -0.86 -15.51
N TYR A 288 -1.74 -2.02 -14.98
CA TYR A 288 -0.33 -2.37 -14.86
C TYR A 288 0.19 -2.87 -16.19
N SER A 289 0.92 -2.04 -16.93
CA SER A 289 1.37 -2.30 -18.30
C SER A 289 2.88 -2.47 -18.44
N SER A 290 3.68 -1.98 -17.49
CA SER A 290 5.15 -2.03 -17.56
C SER A 290 5.81 -1.89 -16.19
N ALA A 291 7.13 -2.13 -16.13
CA ALA A 291 7.95 -1.91 -14.93
C ALA A 291 7.84 -0.49 -14.37
N LEU A 292 7.67 0.51 -15.24
CA LEU A 292 7.61 1.92 -14.88
C LEU A 292 6.21 2.38 -14.44
N THR A 293 5.16 1.57 -14.61
CA THR A 293 3.78 1.98 -14.32
C THR A 293 3.62 2.51 -12.88
N ILE A 294 4.03 1.75 -11.88
CA ILE A 294 3.89 2.12 -10.47
C ILE A 294 4.92 3.19 -10.07
N PRO A 295 6.23 3.03 -10.37
CA PRO A 295 7.23 4.05 -10.01
C PRO A 295 6.91 5.43 -10.55
N THR A 296 6.50 5.53 -11.81
CA THR A 296 6.13 6.82 -12.43
C THR A 296 4.90 7.45 -11.75
N ALA A 297 3.86 6.66 -11.51
CA ALA A 297 2.64 7.15 -10.87
C ALA A 297 2.87 7.62 -9.43
N LEU A 298 3.75 6.94 -8.68
CA LEU A 298 4.07 7.26 -7.29
C LEU A 298 5.28 8.21 -7.12
N GLY A 299 5.90 8.64 -8.21
CA GLY A 299 7.08 9.52 -8.17
C GLY A 299 8.32 8.85 -7.55
N TRP A 300 8.47 7.53 -7.68
CA TRP A 300 9.63 6.83 -7.15
C TRP A 300 10.85 7.03 -8.06
N SER A 301 11.90 7.65 -7.54
CA SER A 301 13.19 7.73 -8.24
C SER A 301 13.93 6.40 -8.07
N GLY A 302 14.31 5.76 -9.15
CA GLY A 302 15.20 4.60 -9.15
C GLY A 302 16.64 4.97 -8.80
N ASN A 303 17.46 3.99 -8.38
CA ASN A 303 18.91 4.18 -8.17
C ASN A 303 19.69 4.36 -9.48
N LEU A 304 19.02 4.39 -10.61
CA LEU A 304 19.61 4.49 -11.96
C LEU A 304 20.11 5.90 -12.32
N GLY A 305 20.19 6.84 -11.38
CA GLY A 305 20.73 8.19 -11.66
C GLY A 305 19.91 8.97 -12.70
N LEU A 306 18.67 8.54 -12.94
CA LEU A 306 17.72 9.29 -13.76
C LEU A 306 17.18 10.42 -12.91
N GLU A 307 17.50 11.65 -13.28
CA GLU A 307 16.98 12.87 -12.69
C GLU A 307 15.43 12.81 -12.58
N PRO A 308 14.82 13.31 -11.48
CA PRO A 308 13.37 13.46 -11.41
C PRO A 308 12.96 14.50 -12.47
N GLY A 309 12.41 14.03 -13.58
CA GLY A 309 12.04 14.88 -14.72
C GLY A 309 11.95 14.15 -16.05
N LEU A 310 12.52 12.94 -16.15
CA LEU A 310 12.27 12.10 -17.31
C LEU A 310 10.97 11.31 -17.07
N GLN A 311 9.82 11.96 -17.28
CA GLN A 311 8.69 11.22 -17.83
C GLN A 311 9.25 10.49 -19.04
N PRO A 312 9.05 9.16 -19.21
CA PRO A 312 9.28 8.55 -20.51
C PRO A 312 8.32 9.30 -21.44
N GLU A 313 8.86 10.26 -22.18
CA GLU A 313 8.10 10.93 -23.20
C GLU A 313 7.64 9.82 -24.15
N LEU A 314 6.37 9.49 -24.10
CA LEU A 314 5.70 8.80 -25.21
C LEU A 314 5.91 9.62 -26.51
N PHE A 315 6.51 10.81 -26.39
CA PHE A 315 6.66 11.86 -27.39
C PHE A 315 8.11 12.36 -27.58
N SER A 316 9.15 11.72 -26.99
CA SER A 316 10.55 12.14 -27.30
C SER A 316 10.88 11.96 -28.77
N TYR A 317 10.31 10.93 -29.38
CA TYR A 317 10.37 10.73 -30.83
C TYR A 317 9.70 11.88 -31.62
N ASP A 318 8.65 12.46 -31.04
CA ASP A 318 7.88 13.55 -31.67
C ASP A 318 8.57 14.91 -31.55
N VAL A 319 9.28 15.20 -30.45
CA VAL A 319 10.00 16.47 -30.26
C VAL A 319 11.15 16.60 -31.25
N GLU A 320 12.00 15.57 -31.36
CA GLU A 320 13.10 15.55 -32.32
C GLU A 320 12.60 15.61 -33.78
N ASN A 321 11.51 14.91 -34.07
CA ASN A 321 10.92 14.91 -35.40
C ASN A 321 10.19 16.22 -35.72
N LYS A 322 9.55 16.89 -34.77
CA LYS A 322 8.99 18.24 -34.90
C LYS A 322 10.09 19.26 -35.23
N GLU A 323 11.24 19.19 -34.54
CA GLU A 323 12.38 20.06 -34.86
C GLU A 323 12.93 19.79 -36.28
N LYS A 324 13.07 18.53 -36.70
CA LYS A 324 13.45 18.18 -38.06
C LYS A 324 12.49 18.76 -39.10
N ILE A 325 11.18 18.68 -38.87
CA ILE A 325 10.17 19.27 -39.77
C ILE A 325 10.28 20.78 -39.80
N LEU A 326 10.38 21.46 -38.67
CA LEU A 326 10.51 22.92 -38.60
C LEU A 326 11.76 23.41 -39.35
N LEU A 327 12.86 22.68 -39.32
CA LEU A 327 14.09 23.00 -40.06
C LEU A 327 13.92 22.90 -41.60
N THR A 328 12.94 22.16 -42.10
CA THR A 328 12.64 22.04 -43.54
C THR A 328 11.73 23.15 -44.06
N LEU A 329 11.03 23.83 -43.15
CA LEU A 329 10.06 24.89 -43.48
C LEU A 329 10.70 26.26 -43.46
N LYS A 330 10.16 27.17 -44.24
CA LYS A 330 10.61 28.57 -44.32
C LYS A 330 9.44 29.54 -44.08
N PHE A 331 9.77 30.75 -43.69
CA PHE A 331 8.80 31.86 -43.66
C PHE A 331 8.44 32.25 -45.10
N ASP A 332 7.18 32.55 -45.33
CA ASP A 332 6.66 33.07 -46.60
C ASP A 332 6.89 32.15 -47.84
N THR A 333 7.35 30.89 -47.65
CA THR A 333 7.54 29.92 -48.75
C THR A 333 6.96 28.58 -48.36
N THR A 334 5.98 28.09 -49.10
CA THR A 334 5.36 26.79 -48.86
C THR A 334 6.27 25.62 -49.21
N THR A 335 6.21 24.55 -48.44
CA THR A 335 6.90 23.30 -48.69
C THR A 335 5.83 22.20 -48.68
N ASP A 336 5.88 21.33 -49.70
CA ASP A 336 4.96 20.20 -49.80
C ASP A 336 5.35 19.07 -48.86
N VAL A 337 4.36 18.33 -48.33
CA VAL A 337 4.56 17.19 -47.43
C VAL A 337 5.50 16.14 -47.97
N GLU A 338 5.42 15.80 -49.27
CA GLU A 338 6.32 14.82 -49.88
C GLU A 338 7.78 15.26 -49.79
N LYS A 339 8.03 16.56 -49.95
CA LYS A 339 9.38 17.14 -49.81
C LYS A 339 9.86 17.14 -48.38
N ILE A 340 8.95 17.36 -47.42
CA ILE A 340 9.26 17.25 -45.99
C ILE A 340 9.63 15.81 -45.64
N CYS A 341 8.88 14.81 -46.12
CA CYS A 341 9.19 13.40 -45.95
C CYS A 341 10.59 13.06 -46.51
N ALA A 342 10.89 13.54 -47.72
CA ALA A 342 12.19 13.28 -48.35
C ALA A 342 13.37 13.93 -47.58
N LEU A 343 13.17 15.07 -46.94
CA LEU A 343 14.22 15.76 -46.20
C LEU A 343 14.40 15.27 -44.77
N THR A 344 13.32 14.78 -44.15
CA THR A 344 13.32 14.33 -42.74
C THR A 344 13.56 12.82 -42.62
N GLY A 345 13.28 12.05 -43.70
CA GLY A 345 13.31 10.58 -43.68
C GLY A 345 12.11 9.96 -42.96
N LEU A 346 11.10 10.72 -42.62
CA LEU A 346 9.88 10.26 -41.96
C LEU A 346 8.84 9.81 -43.00
N ASP A 347 7.98 8.87 -42.62
CA ASP A 347 6.87 8.46 -43.46
C ASP A 347 5.76 9.54 -43.49
N TRP A 348 4.91 9.46 -44.50
CA TRP A 348 3.85 10.46 -44.74
C TRP A 348 2.86 10.60 -43.60
N GLY A 349 2.52 9.48 -42.90
CA GLY A 349 1.60 9.46 -41.77
C GLY A 349 2.18 10.22 -40.58
N ALA A 350 3.44 9.96 -40.23
CA ALA A 350 4.16 10.64 -39.14
C ALA A 350 4.30 12.15 -39.43
N VAL A 351 4.72 12.54 -40.66
CA VAL A 351 4.85 13.95 -41.03
C VAL A 351 3.50 14.66 -40.96
N SER A 352 2.42 14.07 -41.46
CA SER A 352 1.09 14.68 -41.44
C SER A 352 0.54 14.87 -40.02
N SER A 353 0.76 13.89 -39.13
CA SER A 353 0.37 13.99 -37.72
C SER A 353 1.13 15.12 -37.02
N LEU A 354 2.44 15.19 -37.17
CA LEU A 354 3.28 16.20 -36.55
C LEU A 354 3.04 17.61 -37.10
N LEU A 355 2.74 17.75 -38.39
CA LEU A 355 2.36 19.02 -39.00
C LEU A 355 1.03 19.55 -38.43
N LEU A 356 0.05 18.67 -38.22
CA LEU A 356 -1.22 19.04 -37.57
C LEU A 356 -0.98 19.54 -36.15
N GLU A 357 -0.14 18.86 -35.37
CA GLU A 357 0.21 19.30 -34.04
C GLU A 357 0.92 20.64 -34.02
N LEU A 358 1.90 20.87 -34.94
CA LEU A 358 2.60 22.12 -35.08
C LEU A 358 1.69 23.25 -35.54
N GLU A 359 0.65 22.96 -36.30
CA GLU A 359 -0.39 23.91 -36.68
C GLU A 359 -1.27 24.29 -35.49
N LEU A 360 -1.68 23.31 -34.66
CA LEU A 360 -2.41 23.56 -33.40
C LEU A 360 -1.56 24.34 -32.40
N GLU A 361 -0.24 24.09 -32.35
CA GLU A 361 0.71 24.90 -31.55
C GLU A 361 0.94 26.29 -32.13
N GLY A 362 0.41 26.59 -33.30
CA GLY A 362 0.52 27.88 -33.95
C GLY A 362 1.90 28.17 -34.54
N LYS A 363 2.76 27.19 -34.74
CA LYS A 363 4.12 27.32 -35.29
C LYS A 363 4.15 27.21 -36.82
N VAL A 364 3.18 26.50 -37.41
CA VAL A 364 3.08 26.22 -38.84
C VAL A 364 1.69 26.60 -39.33
N VAL A 365 1.57 26.94 -40.60
CA VAL A 365 0.30 27.24 -41.24
C VAL A 365 0.17 26.43 -42.53
N SER A 366 -0.98 25.79 -42.72
CA SER A 366 -1.38 25.14 -43.96
C SER A 366 -1.94 26.19 -44.92
N LYS A 367 -1.52 26.15 -46.18
CA LYS A 367 -2.05 27.00 -47.26
C LYS A 367 -3.12 26.30 -48.10
N GLY A 368 -3.51 25.10 -47.71
CA GLY A 368 -4.45 24.22 -48.43
C GLY A 368 -3.74 23.07 -49.15
N GLY A 369 -4.37 21.89 -49.15
CA GLY A 369 -3.75 20.67 -49.67
C GLY A 369 -2.60 20.18 -48.78
N SER A 370 -1.46 19.86 -49.40
CA SER A 370 -0.26 19.35 -48.73
C SER A 370 0.84 20.36 -48.50
N GLU A 371 0.56 21.66 -48.60
CA GLU A 371 1.55 22.74 -48.50
C GLU A 371 1.55 23.48 -47.13
N TYR A 372 2.73 23.58 -46.50
CA TYR A 372 2.91 24.18 -45.16
C TYR A 372 4.06 25.20 -45.16
N TYR A 373 4.00 26.21 -44.27
CA TYR A 373 5.07 27.17 -44.04
C TYR A 373 5.13 27.61 -42.57
N LEU A 374 6.28 28.15 -42.13
CA LEU A 374 6.45 28.67 -40.78
C LEU A 374 5.62 29.94 -40.56
N LYS A 375 4.90 29.98 -39.44
CA LYS A 375 4.20 31.19 -38.99
C LYS A 375 5.20 32.15 -38.36
N ARG A 376 5.07 33.43 -38.67
CA ARG A 376 5.85 34.48 -38.01
C ARG A 376 5.44 34.74 -36.58
#